data_6dcd34dce5a786a00f6124ba0ef8ce40
#
_entry.id   6dcd34dce5a786a00f6124ba0ef8ce40
#
_cell.length_a   1.000
_cell.length_b   1.000
_cell.length_c   1.000
_cell.angle_alpha   90.00
_cell.angle_beta   90.00
_cell.angle_gamma   90.00
#
_symmetry.space_group_name_H-M   'P 1'
#
loop_
_entity.id
_entity.type
_entity.pdbx_description
1 polymer ?
#
loop_
_entity_poly.entity_id
_entity_poly.type
_entity_poly.pdbx_seq_one_letter_code
_entity_poly.pdbx_strand_id
1 'polypeptide(L)'
;GEVKFTSQSYQNFLAYLRGDGNPTATGVMMTSGKPTGFAINQKGNKTFYFDCPKKYGDNCMPGGHMRAQTECSNQSKKRGDGRCFVFAKGRVIVWDSANIKIPKKVTVEQIREIFKENGWY
;
A
#
# COMPACT_ATOMS: atom_id res chain seq x y z
N GLY A 1 3.21 -11.33 -11.98
CA GLY A 1 2.79 -12.44 -11.16
C GLY A 1 1.56 -12.14 -10.32
N GLU A 2 0.99 -13.16 -9.77
CA GLU A 2 -0.19 -13.02 -8.95
C GLU A 2 0.19 -12.67 -7.51
N VAL A 3 -0.59 -11.78 -6.90
CA VAL A 3 -0.55 -11.51 -5.47
C VAL A 3 -1.97 -11.63 -4.93
N LYS A 4 -2.10 -12.19 -3.73
CA LYS A 4 -3.41 -12.32 -3.09
C LYS A 4 -3.30 -11.73 -1.68
N PHE A 5 -3.92 -10.59 -1.48
CA PHE A 5 -3.91 -9.91 -0.19
C PHE A 5 -4.69 -10.71 0.85
N THR A 6 -4.12 -10.87 2.03
CA THR A 6 -4.90 -11.29 3.19
C THR A 6 -5.81 -10.13 3.61
N SER A 7 -6.81 -10.42 4.44
CA SER A 7 -7.68 -9.37 4.97
C SER A 7 -6.89 -8.29 5.70
N GLN A 8 -5.88 -8.68 6.49
CA GLN A 8 -5.05 -7.71 7.20
C GLN A 8 -4.23 -6.87 6.23
N SER A 9 -3.64 -7.49 5.20
CA SER A 9 -2.86 -6.76 4.21
C SER A 9 -3.73 -5.78 3.43
N TYR A 10 -4.95 -6.15 3.12
CA TYR A 10 -5.90 -5.26 2.46
C TYR A 10 -6.23 -4.06 3.36
N GLN A 11 -6.49 -4.30 4.65
CA GLN A 11 -6.73 -3.21 5.61
C GLN A 11 -5.51 -2.29 5.71
N ASN A 12 -4.32 -2.84 5.66
CA ASN A 12 -3.08 -2.05 5.68
C ASN A 12 -2.99 -1.15 4.44
N PHE A 13 -3.44 -1.63 3.29
CA PHE A 13 -3.46 -0.80 2.08
C PHE A 13 -4.45 0.38 2.21
N LEU A 14 -5.62 0.14 2.81
CA LEU A 14 -6.57 1.22 3.07
C LEU A 14 -5.97 2.26 4.03
N ALA A 15 -5.29 1.80 5.09
CA ALA A 15 -4.60 2.69 6.03
C ALA A 15 -3.53 3.52 5.33
N TYR A 16 -2.77 2.90 4.44
CA TYR A 16 -1.77 3.57 3.63
C TYR A 16 -2.38 4.72 2.80
N LEU A 17 -3.50 4.45 2.13
CA LEU A 17 -4.15 5.46 1.31
C LEU A 17 -4.69 6.62 2.14
N ARG A 18 -5.11 6.37 3.38
CA ARG A 18 -5.58 7.42 4.29
C ARG A 18 -4.46 8.27 4.85
N GLY A 19 -3.26 7.72 4.95
CA GLY A 19 -2.11 8.43 5.46
C GLY A 19 -2.10 8.63 6.98
N ASP A 20 -2.95 7.91 7.73
CA ASP A 20 -3.00 8.00 9.19
C ASP A 20 -2.66 6.67 9.89
N GLY A 21 -2.46 5.62 9.13
CA GLY A 21 -2.09 4.31 9.67
C GLY A 21 -3.21 3.58 10.40
N ASN A 22 -4.46 4.02 10.29
CA ASN A 22 -5.58 3.37 10.97
C ASN A 22 -6.25 2.33 10.06
N PRO A 23 -6.02 1.02 10.28
CA PRO A 23 -6.57 -0.01 9.38
C PRO A 23 -8.07 -0.26 9.54
N THR A 24 -8.70 0.29 10.59
CA THR A 24 -10.14 0.07 10.81
C THR A 24 -11.03 1.12 10.18
N ALA A 25 -10.46 2.12 9.51
CA ALA A 25 -11.23 3.21 8.96
C ALA A 25 -12.08 2.76 7.76
N THR A 26 -13.27 3.32 7.67
CA THR A 26 -14.20 3.06 6.59
C THR A 26 -14.70 4.38 5.99
N GLY A 27 -15.42 4.30 4.86
CA GLY A 27 -16.00 5.47 4.21
C GLY A 27 -15.09 6.09 3.17
N VAL A 28 -15.18 7.40 3.01
CA VAL A 28 -14.38 8.13 2.03
C VAL A 28 -12.91 8.17 2.48
N MET A 29 -12.01 7.82 1.56
CA MET A 29 -10.58 7.76 1.83
C MET A 29 -9.96 9.16 1.69
N MET A 30 -9.96 9.90 2.78
CA MET A 30 -9.35 11.23 2.83
C MET A 30 -8.01 11.15 3.54
N THR A 31 -6.97 11.68 2.91
CA THR A 31 -5.62 11.60 3.46
C THR A 31 -5.33 12.77 4.39
N SER A 32 -4.74 12.47 5.56
CA SER A 32 -4.14 13.47 6.44
C SER A 32 -2.66 13.64 6.15
N GLY A 33 -2.07 12.72 5.42
CA GLY A 33 -0.69 12.75 4.96
C GLY A 33 -0.62 12.38 3.49
N LYS A 34 0.59 12.12 3.02
CA LYS A 34 0.86 11.78 1.62
C LYS A 34 1.44 10.37 1.56
N PRO A 35 0.72 9.39 0.98
CA PRO A 35 1.28 8.05 0.78
C PRO A 35 2.53 8.13 -0.08
N THR A 36 3.59 7.40 0.28
CA THR A 36 4.85 7.43 -0.47
C THR A 36 5.23 6.08 -1.07
N GLY A 37 4.93 4.98 -0.38
CA GLY A 37 5.22 3.66 -0.92
C GLY A 37 4.59 2.55 -0.11
N PHE A 38 4.10 1.52 -0.80
CA PHE A 38 3.50 0.32 -0.21
C PHE A 38 4.13 -0.90 -0.86
N ALA A 39 4.64 -1.80 -0.03
CA ALA A 39 5.25 -3.04 -0.48
C ALA A 39 4.52 -4.25 0.09
N ILE A 40 4.54 -5.35 -0.64
CA ILE A 40 3.88 -6.58 -0.25
C ILE A 40 4.67 -7.77 -0.80
N ASN A 41 4.69 -8.89 -0.08
CA ASN A 41 5.27 -10.11 -0.61
C ASN A 41 4.28 -10.82 -1.56
N GLN A 42 4.75 -11.78 -2.32
CA GLN A 42 3.92 -12.47 -3.31
C GLN A 42 2.78 -13.27 -2.67
N LYS A 43 3.00 -13.78 -1.46
CA LYS A 43 1.95 -14.49 -0.71
C LYS A 43 0.84 -13.57 -0.22
N GLY A 44 1.07 -12.25 -0.23
CA GLY A 44 0.07 -11.27 0.18
C GLY A 44 -0.12 -11.15 1.69
N ASN A 45 0.75 -11.72 2.49
CA ASN A 45 0.60 -11.79 3.94
C ASN A 45 1.59 -10.93 4.73
N LYS A 46 2.47 -10.19 4.04
CA LYS A 46 3.40 -9.26 4.70
C LYS A 46 3.45 -7.97 3.91
N THR A 47 3.24 -6.85 4.59
CA THR A 47 3.25 -5.52 3.99
C THR A 47 4.14 -4.60 4.79
N PHE A 48 4.59 -3.54 4.15
CA PHE A 48 5.23 -2.40 4.81
C PHE A 48 4.96 -1.16 3.98
N TYR A 49 4.71 -0.02 4.65
CA TYR A 49 4.40 1.20 3.92
C TYR A 49 4.89 2.42 4.67
N PHE A 50 5.11 3.51 3.93
CA PHE A 50 5.49 4.81 4.46
C PHE A 50 4.55 5.89 3.96
N ASP A 51 4.27 6.84 4.83
CA ASP A 51 3.55 8.06 4.51
C ASP A 51 4.41 9.25 4.86
N CYS A 52 4.19 10.37 4.16
CA CYS A 52 4.78 11.64 4.54
C CYS A 52 3.75 12.40 5.37
N PRO A 53 3.95 12.55 6.69
CA PRO A 53 3.00 13.27 7.53
C PRO A 53 2.78 14.70 7.06
N LYS A 54 1.54 15.16 7.17
CA LYS A 54 1.16 16.52 6.75
C LYS A 54 2.02 17.61 7.37
N LYS A 55 2.49 17.42 8.60
CA LYS A 55 3.34 18.39 9.30
C LYS A 55 4.66 18.66 8.60
N TYR A 56 5.12 17.76 7.74
CA TYR A 56 6.35 17.92 6.97
C TYR A 56 6.11 18.53 5.57
N GLY A 57 4.85 18.74 5.18
CA GLY A 57 4.51 19.21 3.85
C GLY A 57 5.01 18.24 2.78
N ASP A 58 5.80 18.74 1.82
CA ASP A 58 6.40 17.93 0.77
C ASP A 58 7.88 17.62 1.04
N ASN A 59 8.33 17.79 2.28
CA ASN A 59 9.75 17.70 2.63
C ASN A 59 10.19 16.31 3.10
N CYS A 60 9.44 15.27 2.80
CA CYS A 60 9.88 13.92 3.09
C CYS A 60 10.94 13.47 2.09
N MET A 61 11.83 12.59 2.56
CA MET A 61 12.89 12.06 1.70
C MET A 61 12.27 11.26 0.54
N PRO A 62 12.83 11.40 -0.68
CA PRO A 62 12.37 10.56 -1.80
C PRO A 62 12.72 9.09 -1.56
N GLY A 63 12.08 8.21 -2.34
CA GLY A 63 12.39 6.78 -2.30
C GLY A 63 11.68 5.99 -1.23
N GLY A 64 10.59 6.51 -0.67
CA GLY A 64 9.80 5.79 0.33
C GLY A 64 9.33 4.41 -0.12
N HIS A 65 9.04 4.26 -1.41
CA HIS A 65 8.65 2.96 -1.97
C HIS A 65 9.80 1.93 -1.92
N MET A 66 11.04 2.37 -2.11
CA MET A 66 12.21 1.48 -2.02
C MET A 66 12.49 1.08 -0.59
N ARG A 67 12.34 2.00 0.36
CA ARG A 67 12.49 1.69 1.78
C ARG A 67 11.41 0.73 2.24
N ALA A 68 10.17 0.92 1.80
CA ALA A 68 9.08 0.00 2.09
C ALA A 68 9.40 -1.41 1.58
N GLN A 69 9.91 -1.52 0.36
CA GLN A 69 10.31 -2.80 -0.21
C GLN A 69 11.40 -3.49 0.60
N THR A 70 12.43 -2.74 1.00
CA THR A 70 13.54 -3.28 1.78
C THR A 70 13.09 -3.77 3.14
N GLU A 71 12.35 -2.95 3.88
CA GLU A 71 11.86 -3.32 5.21
C GLU A 71 10.89 -4.50 5.16
N CYS A 72 9.97 -4.47 4.21
CA CYS A 72 9.04 -5.57 4.00
C CYS A 72 9.78 -6.87 3.68
N SER A 73 10.76 -6.80 2.77
CA SER A 73 11.54 -7.97 2.36
C SER A 73 12.33 -8.57 3.53
N ASN A 74 12.97 -7.71 4.34
CA ASN A 74 13.73 -8.17 5.50
C ASN A 74 12.83 -8.94 6.47
N GLN A 75 11.66 -8.43 6.76
CA GLN A 75 10.71 -9.07 7.68
C GLN A 75 10.12 -10.35 7.09
N SER A 76 9.74 -10.31 5.82
CA SER A 76 9.13 -11.45 5.13
C SER A 76 10.12 -12.62 4.99
N LYS A 77 11.38 -12.33 4.66
CA LYS A 77 12.43 -13.36 4.53
C LYS A 77 12.72 -14.05 5.86
N LYS A 78 12.67 -13.32 6.98
CA LYS A 78 12.83 -13.91 8.31
C LYS A 78 11.78 -14.96 8.61
N ARG A 79 10.60 -14.84 8.00
CA ARG A 79 9.49 -15.78 8.14
C ARG A 79 9.51 -16.87 7.08
N GLY A 80 10.48 -16.85 6.16
CA GLY A 80 10.56 -17.81 5.07
C GLY A 80 9.54 -17.53 3.94
N ASP A 81 8.98 -16.31 3.88
CA ASP A 81 7.92 -15.97 2.93
C ASP A 81 8.41 -15.18 1.71
N GLY A 82 9.73 -15.12 1.51
CA GLY A 82 10.32 -14.50 0.33
C GLY A 82 10.40 -12.97 0.42
N ARG A 83 10.83 -12.36 -0.66
CA ARG A 83 10.99 -10.90 -0.72
C ARG A 83 9.66 -10.21 -1.02
N CYS A 84 9.66 -8.90 -0.77
CA CYS A 84 8.53 -8.03 -1.12
C CYS A 84 8.80 -7.27 -2.42
N PHE A 85 7.73 -6.76 -2.99
CA PHE A 85 7.74 -5.96 -4.20
C PHE A 85 6.97 -4.67 -3.95
N VAL A 86 7.29 -3.63 -4.69
CA VAL A 86 6.54 -2.38 -4.62
C VAL A 86 5.17 -2.59 -5.26
N PHE A 87 4.11 -2.42 -4.47
CA PHE A 87 2.74 -2.50 -4.97
C PHE A 87 2.23 -1.14 -5.42
N ALA A 88 2.55 -0.10 -4.66
CA ALA A 88 2.12 1.26 -4.99
C ALA A 88 3.23 2.27 -4.69
N LYS A 89 3.30 3.30 -5.53
CA LYS A 89 4.12 4.50 -5.32
C LYS A 89 3.16 5.66 -5.20
N GLY A 90 3.18 6.36 -4.04
CA GLY A 90 2.18 7.38 -3.81
C GLY A 90 0.78 6.78 -3.95
N ARG A 91 -0.06 7.42 -4.71
CA ARG A 91 -1.43 6.96 -4.96
C ARG A 91 -1.59 6.25 -6.31
N VAL A 92 -0.51 5.63 -6.78
CA VAL A 92 -0.54 4.89 -8.05
C VAL A 92 -0.17 3.44 -7.78
N ILE A 93 -1.05 2.51 -8.10
CA ILE A 93 -0.75 1.08 -8.05
C ILE A 93 0.12 0.75 -9.26
N VAL A 94 1.32 0.25 -8.99
CA VAL A 94 2.30 -0.07 -10.05
C VAL A 94 2.56 -1.56 -10.18
N TRP A 95 1.92 -2.39 -9.36
CA TRP A 95 2.10 -3.83 -9.39
C TRP A 95 1.77 -4.38 -10.77
N ASP A 96 2.69 -5.20 -11.28
CA ASP A 96 2.53 -5.89 -12.56
C ASP A 96 2.21 -4.92 -13.72
N SER A 97 2.80 -3.73 -13.69
CA SER A 97 2.62 -2.67 -14.68
C SER A 97 1.20 -2.10 -14.78
N ALA A 98 0.41 -2.22 -13.70
CA ALA A 98 -1.00 -1.82 -13.71
C ALA A 98 -1.21 -0.32 -13.93
N ASN A 99 -0.39 0.53 -13.31
CA ASN A 99 -0.46 1.99 -13.43
C ASN A 99 -1.87 2.55 -13.15
N ILE A 100 -2.45 2.15 -12.02
CA ILE A 100 -3.79 2.57 -11.61
C ILE A 100 -3.70 3.73 -10.64
N LYS A 101 -4.23 4.89 -11.01
CA LYS A 101 -4.25 6.08 -10.16
C LYS A 101 -5.44 6.03 -9.20
N ILE A 102 -5.19 6.29 -7.92
CA ILE A 102 -6.21 6.29 -6.88
C ILE A 102 -6.50 7.74 -6.47
N PRO A 103 -7.72 8.26 -6.71
CA PRO A 103 -8.07 9.62 -6.31
C PRO A 103 -8.05 9.80 -4.79
N LYS A 104 -7.83 11.04 -4.33
CA LYS A 104 -7.84 11.33 -2.89
C LYS A 104 -9.19 11.06 -2.23
N LYS A 105 -10.28 11.21 -2.96
CA LYS A 105 -11.63 11.01 -2.45
C LYS A 105 -12.24 9.69 -2.90
N VAL A 106 -11.40 8.67 -3.00
CA VAL A 106 -11.87 7.33 -3.35
C VAL A 106 -12.66 6.73 -2.18
N THR A 107 -13.67 5.91 -2.48
CA THR A 107 -14.41 5.16 -1.46
C THR A 107 -13.81 3.79 -1.26
N VAL A 108 -14.12 3.17 -0.11
CA VAL A 108 -13.68 1.80 0.17
C VAL A 108 -14.26 0.84 -0.87
N GLU A 109 -15.50 1.06 -1.29
CA GLU A 109 -16.15 0.23 -2.31
C GLU A 109 -15.43 0.30 -3.65
N GLN A 110 -14.97 1.49 -4.03
CA GLN A 110 -14.21 1.66 -5.28
C GLN A 110 -12.87 0.93 -5.23
N ILE A 111 -12.18 0.97 -4.09
CA ILE A 111 -10.93 0.22 -3.90
C ILE A 111 -11.21 -1.29 -3.97
N ARG A 112 -12.26 -1.74 -3.32
CA ARG A 112 -12.63 -3.17 -3.35
C ARG A 112 -12.90 -3.66 -4.77
N GLU A 113 -13.59 -2.85 -5.58
CA GLU A 113 -13.84 -3.19 -6.98
C GLU A 113 -12.55 -3.32 -7.79
N ILE A 114 -11.61 -2.39 -7.59
CA ILE A 114 -10.31 -2.46 -8.26
C ILE A 114 -9.59 -3.75 -7.89
N PHE A 115 -9.56 -4.09 -6.60
CA PHE A 115 -8.89 -5.30 -6.13
C PHE A 115 -9.57 -6.56 -6.67
N LYS A 116 -10.90 -6.58 -6.69
CA LYS A 116 -11.68 -7.71 -7.19
C LYS A 116 -11.46 -7.92 -8.68
N GLU A 117 -11.50 -6.85 -9.46
CA GLU A 117 -11.30 -6.92 -10.91
C GLU A 117 -9.92 -7.44 -11.28
N ASN A 118 -8.91 -7.18 -10.44
CA ASN A 118 -7.55 -7.62 -10.68
C ASN A 118 -7.19 -8.94 -9.96
N GLY A 119 -8.12 -9.50 -9.21
CA GLY A 119 -7.91 -10.76 -8.52
C GLY A 119 -6.96 -10.66 -7.32
N TRP A 120 -6.76 -9.46 -6.77
CA TRP A 120 -5.84 -9.25 -5.64
C TRP A 120 -6.46 -9.55 -4.28
N TYR A 121 -7.79 -9.52 -4.21
CA TYR A 121 -8.45 -9.74 -2.92
C TYR A 121 -9.88 -10.28 -3.11
#